data_962cabb86974b1ba40fec454dedacc70
#
_entry.id   962cabb86974b1ba40fec454dedacc70
#
_cell.length_a   1.000
_cell.length_b   1.000
_cell.length_c   1.000
_cell.angle_alpha   90.00
_cell.angle_beta   90.00
_cell.angle_gamma   90.00
#
_symmetry.space_group_name_H-M   'P 1'
#
loop_
_entity.id
_entity.type
_entity.pdbx_description
1 polymer ?
#
loop_
_entity_poly.entity_id
_entity_poly.type
_entity_poly.pdbx_seq_one_letter_code
_entity_poly.pdbx_strand_id
1 'polypeptide(L)'
;VILNTCSIRQNAEEKVYGKIGEVKKLKGKKPGVLLGIAGCMAQENKGKLIERMPVIDFVIGPYHIHDLKDIVSRRGAEGSHVVMTQMNPNRVNDYSELHSVRKSRIFAWVPIMQGCNKFCTYCIVPYVRGRETSRTIDDICREIEKLAREGYKEITLLGQNVNSYGLDFHDGTDFGSLIHAIDKIDGIKRVRYMTSHPKDMTFGMVDAMAASPKVVRHMHLPVQHGANEILRRMNRGYTIERFKELLKYVREKMPGITVTTDLITGFPGETEDMHEETLTLLKEMKFDSAYTFIYSPRRGTPAARMTNQVSDAVCHSRLQ
;
A
#
# COMPACT_ATOMS: atom_id res chain seq x y z
N VAL A 1 10.18 -19.57 11.18
CA VAL A 1 9.36 -18.36 11.41
C VAL A 1 9.72 -17.32 10.37
N ILE A 2 8.71 -16.70 9.73
CA ILE A 2 8.91 -15.60 8.78
C ILE A 2 8.11 -14.42 9.28
N LEU A 3 8.77 -13.27 9.41
CA LEU A 3 8.14 -11.99 9.73
C LEU A 3 8.02 -11.18 8.43
N ASN A 4 6.81 -11.11 7.88
CA ASN A 4 6.52 -10.23 6.75
C ASN A 4 6.30 -8.81 7.26
N THR A 5 7.06 -7.85 6.75
CA THR A 5 7.28 -6.55 7.37
C THR A 5 6.88 -5.39 6.46
N CYS A 6 6.56 -4.25 7.08
CA CYS A 6 6.22 -3.00 6.43
C CYS A 6 7.17 -1.89 6.90
N SER A 7 7.57 -0.97 6.00
CA SER A 7 8.39 0.21 6.30
C SER A 7 7.59 1.52 6.30
N ILE A 8 6.26 1.46 6.27
CA ILE A 8 5.44 2.68 6.18
C ILE A 8 5.36 3.39 7.54
N ARG A 9 5.42 2.65 8.66
CA ARG A 9 5.26 3.20 10.02
C ARG A 9 6.38 2.72 10.94
N GLN A 10 7.01 3.64 11.66
CA GLN A 10 8.10 3.33 12.60
C GLN A 10 7.67 2.35 13.69
N ASN A 11 6.49 2.57 14.29
CA ASN A 11 5.95 1.66 15.30
C ASN A 11 5.78 0.20 14.78
N ALA A 12 5.60 0.01 13.46
CA ALA A 12 5.54 -1.33 12.90
C ALA A 12 6.92 -2.01 12.89
N GLU A 13 7.98 -1.24 12.61
CA GLU A 13 9.36 -1.74 12.68
C GLU A 13 9.79 -2.08 14.10
N GLU A 14 9.46 -1.25 15.08
CA GLU A 14 9.74 -1.52 16.50
C GLU A 14 9.08 -2.83 16.98
N LYS A 15 7.83 -3.07 16.58
CA LYS A 15 7.15 -4.33 16.85
C LYS A 15 7.86 -5.55 16.24
N VAL A 16 8.46 -5.40 15.06
CA VAL A 16 9.25 -6.45 14.42
C VAL A 16 10.49 -6.78 15.26
N TYR A 17 11.21 -5.77 15.74
CA TYR A 17 12.37 -6.00 16.62
C TYR A 17 11.97 -6.73 17.90
N GLY A 18 10.84 -6.38 18.52
CA GLY A 18 10.29 -7.12 19.66
C GLY A 18 10.04 -8.60 19.33
N LYS A 19 9.41 -8.87 18.17
CA LYS A 19 9.16 -10.25 17.71
C LYS A 19 10.44 -11.04 17.41
N ILE A 20 11.47 -10.39 16.85
CA ILE A 20 12.78 -11.03 16.66
C ILE A 20 13.35 -11.49 18.01
N GLY A 21 13.21 -10.68 19.07
CA GLY A 21 13.61 -11.03 20.43
C GLY A 21 12.88 -12.27 20.98
N GLU A 22 11.58 -12.41 20.71
CA GLU A 22 10.80 -13.59 21.09
C GLU A 22 11.30 -14.85 20.34
N VAL A 23 11.53 -14.73 19.02
CA VAL A 23 12.03 -15.85 18.21
C VAL A 23 13.45 -16.24 18.61
N LYS A 24 14.29 -15.27 19.01
CA LYS A 24 15.63 -15.56 19.58
C LYS A 24 15.53 -16.51 20.79
N LYS A 25 14.59 -16.25 21.71
CA LYS A 25 14.34 -17.14 22.86
C LYS A 25 13.84 -18.51 22.42
N LEU A 26 13.01 -18.57 21.37
CA LEU A 26 12.51 -19.83 20.80
C LEU A 26 13.64 -20.65 20.18
N LYS A 27 14.55 -20.00 19.41
CA LYS A 27 15.74 -20.68 18.83
C LYS A 27 16.65 -21.28 19.89
N GLY A 28 16.80 -20.61 21.05
CA GLY A 28 17.54 -21.17 22.19
C GLY A 28 16.95 -22.48 22.73
N LYS A 29 15.61 -22.65 22.62
CA LYS A 29 14.92 -23.89 23.04
C LYS A 29 14.81 -24.93 21.92
N LYS A 30 14.80 -24.49 20.66
CA LYS A 30 14.64 -25.32 19.45
C LYS A 30 15.66 -24.86 18.38
N PRO A 31 16.88 -25.37 18.37
CA PRO A 31 17.97 -24.91 17.49
C PRO A 31 17.68 -24.99 16.00
N GLY A 32 16.80 -25.91 15.56
CA GLY A 32 16.40 -26.03 14.13
C GLY A 32 15.43 -24.98 13.63
N VAL A 33 14.96 -24.02 14.46
CA VAL A 33 14.05 -22.97 14.03
C VAL A 33 14.82 -21.93 13.22
N LEU A 34 14.37 -21.68 11.98
CA LEU A 34 14.86 -20.60 11.13
C LEU A 34 14.01 -19.32 11.31
N LEU A 35 14.68 -18.15 11.27
CA LEU A 35 14.06 -16.83 11.30
C LEU A 35 14.36 -16.07 10.02
N GLY A 36 13.32 -15.76 9.25
CA GLY A 36 13.39 -14.90 8.07
C GLY A 36 12.67 -13.58 8.27
N ILE A 37 13.24 -12.53 7.71
CA ILE A 37 12.58 -11.22 7.56
C ILE A 37 12.25 -11.01 6.10
N ALA A 38 10.97 -10.73 5.81
CA ALA A 38 10.47 -10.52 4.45
C ALA A 38 9.80 -9.15 4.30
N GLY A 39 9.64 -8.68 3.07
CA GLY A 39 8.84 -7.49 2.74
C GLY A 39 9.63 -6.18 2.73
N CYS A 40 8.94 -5.05 2.97
CA CYS A 40 9.51 -3.70 2.75
C CYS A 40 10.68 -3.38 3.68
N MET A 41 10.61 -3.74 4.97
CA MET A 41 11.72 -3.52 5.91
C MET A 41 12.96 -4.35 5.52
N ALA A 42 12.75 -5.58 5.03
CA ALA A 42 13.82 -6.41 4.50
C ALA A 42 14.48 -5.74 3.27
N GLN A 43 13.67 -5.21 2.37
CA GLN A 43 14.13 -4.51 1.17
C GLN A 43 14.90 -3.22 1.49
N GLU A 44 14.46 -2.45 2.47
CA GLU A 44 15.08 -1.19 2.89
C GLU A 44 16.42 -1.41 3.59
N ASN A 45 16.45 -2.31 4.56
CA ASN A 45 17.60 -2.50 5.45
C ASN A 45 18.61 -3.53 4.93
N LYS A 46 18.18 -4.46 4.06
CA LYS A 46 19.05 -5.47 3.43
C LYS A 46 19.88 -6.26 4.45
N GLY A 47 21.16 -6.46 4.16
CA GLY A 47 22.12 -7.18 5.03
C GLY A 47 22.34 -6.55 6.41
N LYS A 48 22.09 -5.23 6.56
CA LYS A 48 22.23 -4.54 7.86
C LYS A 48 21.33 -5.11 8.96
N LEU A 49 20.23 -5.76 8.58
CA LEU A 49 19.39 -6.47 9.56
C LEU A 49 20.12 -7.63 10.22
N ILE A 50 20.91 -8.40 9.45
CA ILE A 50 21.71 -9.52 9.94
C ILE A 50 22.88 -9.00 10.79
N GLU A 51 23.58 -7.94 10.32
CA GLU A 51 24.65 -7.31 11.08
C GLU A 51 24.18 -6.85 12.46
N ARG A 52 23.00 -6.23 12.53
CA ARG A 52 22.39 -5.76 13.79
C ARG A 52 21.85 -6.90 14.64
N MET A 53 21.31 -7.93 14.01
CA MET A 53 20.63 -9.05 14.67
C MET A 53 21.04 -10.40 14.02
N PRO A 54 22.19 -10.98 14.41
CA PRO A 54 22.72 -12.22 13.80
C PRO A 54 21.83 -13.47 13.99
N VAL A 55 20.78 -13.36 14.80
CA VAL A 55 19.77 -14.41 14.96
C VAL A 55 18.90 -14.62 13.73
N ILE A 56 18.88 -13.64 12.80
CA ILE A 56 18.15 -13.70 11.52
C ILE A 56 18.92 -14.58 10.56
N ASP A 57 18.27 -15.61 10.01
CA ASP A 57 18.88 -16.54 9.07
C ASP A 57 18.83 -16.05 7.63
N PHE A 58 17.72 -15.38 7.24
CA PHE A 58 17.60 -14.84 5.88
C PHE A 58 16.76 -13.56 5.83
N VAL A 59 17.06 -12.73 4.82
CA VAL A 59 16.38 -11.46 4.54
C VAL A 59 15.96 -11.45 3.07
N ILE A 60 14.64 -11.32 2.80
CA ILE A 60 14.10 -11.34 1.44
C ILE A 60 13.24 -10.11 1.13
N GLY A 61 13.53 -9.46 0.02
CA GLY A 61 12.71 -8.39 -0.52
C GLY A 61 11.39 -8.91 -1.14
N PRO A 62 10.46 -7.99 -1.47
CA PRO A 62 9.15 -8.35 -2.03
C PRO A 62 9.22 -9.18 -3.32
N TYR A 63 10.28 -9.02 -4.12
CA TYR A 63 10.47 -9.71 -5.41
C TYR A 63 10.95 -11.17 -5.27
N HIS A 64 11.25 -11.63 -4.05
CA HIS A 64 11.87 -12.93 -3.80
C HIS A 64 10.96 -13.89 -3.02
N ILE A 65 9.66 -13.62 -2.94
CA ILE A 65 8.73 -14.48 -2.22
C ILE A 65 8.64 -15.89 -2.84
N HIS A 66 8.77 -16.00 -4.18
CA HIS A 66 8.78 -17.26 -4.90
C HIS A 66 10.03 -18.11 -4.61
N ASP A 67 11.13 -17.46 -4.25
CA ASP A 67 12.41 -18.14 -3.96
C ASP A 67 12.45 -18.72 -2.53
N LEU A 68 11.39 -18.49 -1.74
CA LEU A 68 11.38 -18.81 -0.30
C LEU A 68 11.68 -20.28 -0.02
N LYS A 69 11.14 -21.20 -0.80
CA LYS A 69 11.35 -22.65 -0.64
C LYS A 69 12.84 -22.99 -0.79
N ASP A 70 13.46 -22.46 -1.81
CA ASP A 70 14.88 -22.73 -2.11
C ASP A 70 15.79 -22.08 -1.06
N ILE A 71 15.46 -20.85 -0.62
CA ILE A 71 16.17 -20.14 0.43
C ILE A 71 16.17 -20.94 1.74
N VAL A 72 15.01 -21.44 2.15
CA VAL A 72 14.87 -22.24 3.38
C VAL A 72 15.65 -23.56 3.27
N SER A 73 15.61 -24.22 2.09
CA SER A 73 16.34 -25.47 1.84
C SER A 73 17.86 -25.26 1.90
N ARG A 74 18.38 -24.23 1.22
CA ARG A 74 19.81 -23.89 1.21
C ARG A 74 20.32 -23.54 2.61
N ARG A 75 19.58 -22.71 3.35
CA ARG A 75 19.97 -22.32 4.69
C ARG A 75 20.08 -23.50 5.65
N GLY A 76 19.19 -24.49 5.50
CA GLY A 76 19.26 -25.73 6.29
C GLY A 76 20.54 -26.56 6.03
N ALA A 77 21.10 -26.47 4.80
CA ALA A 77 22.27 -27.24 4.39
C ALA A 77 23.62 -26.53 4.69
N GLU A 78 23.70 -25.22 4.46
CA GLU A 78 24.99 -24.48 4.43
C GLU A 78 25.30 -23.67 5.69
N GLY A 79 24.32 -23.43 6.56
CA GLY A 79 24.53 -22.66 7.79
C GLY A 79 24.80 -21.15 7.59
N SER A 80 24.91 -20.63 6.33
CA SER A 80 25.23 -19.23 6.00
C SER A 80 23.98 -18.34 5.99
N HIS A 81 24.13 -17.05 6.27
CA HIS A 81 23.05 -16.08 6.12
C HIS A 81 22.73 -15.80 4.64
N VAL A 82 21.44 -15.66 4.31
CA VAL A 82 20.98 -15.37 2.93
C VAL A 82 20.34 -13.99 2.87
N VAL A 83 20.77 -13.14 1.90
CA VAL A 83 20.17 -11.83 1.64
C VAL A 83 19.79 -11.75 0.16
N MET A 84 18.49 -11.68 -0.13
CA MET A 84 17.96 -11.53 -1.48
C MET A 84 17.01 -10.32 -1.52
N THR A 85 17.55 -9.18 -1.98
CA THR A 85 16.85 -7.89 -2.01
C THR A 85 17.05 -7.13 -3.33
N GLN A 86 17.50 -7.81 -4.39
CA GLN A 86 17.58 -7.21 -5.72
C GLN A 86 16.17 -6.93 -6.24
N MET A 87 15.95 -5.73 -6.73
CA MET A 87 14.72 -5.41 -7.46
C MET A 87 14.86 -5.89 -8.90
N ASN A 88 13.96 -6.75 -9.35
CA ASN A 88 13.88 -7.17 -10.74
C ASN A 88 12.58 -6.63 -11.36
N PRO A 89 12.65 -5.51 -12.10
CA PRO A 89 11.45 -4.89 -12.71
C PRO A 89 10.72 -5.80 -13.70
N ASN A 90 11.44 -6.77 -14.29
CA ASN A 90 10.91 -7.70 -15.28
C ASN A 90 10.26 -8.94 -14.62
N ARG A 91 10.41 -9.10 -13.31
CA ARG A 91 9.78 -10.19 -12.57
C ARG A 91 8.40 -9.74 -12.12
N VAL A 92 7.43 -9.91 -12.99
CA VAL A 92 6.02 -9.78 -12.61
C VAL A 92 5.77 -10.84 -11.55
N ASN A 93 5.28 -10.43 -10.38
CA ASN A 93 4.89 -11.39 -9.35
C ASN A 93 3.65 -12.12 -9.86
N ASP A 94 3.85 -13.25 -10.50
CA ASP A 94 2.78 -14.17 -10.82
C ASP A 94 2.32 -14.85 -9.53
N TYR A 95 1.24 -14.34 -8.98
CA TYR A 95 0.64 -14.90 -7.78
C TYR A 95 -0.24 -16.12 -8.07
N SER A 96 -0.45 -16.48 -9.35
CA SER A 96 -1.32 -17.60 -9.74
C SER A 96 -0.78 -18.96 -9.29
N GLU A 97 0.55 -19.10 -9.21
CA GLU A 97 1.21 -20.32 -8.74
C GLU A 97 1.33 -20.43 -7.21
N LEU A 98 1.07 -19.33 -6.49
CA LEU A 98 1.15 -19.33 -5.03
C LEU A 98 -0.14 -19.85 -4.41
N HIS A 99 -0.06 -21.00 -3.75
CA HIS A 99 -1.15 -21.51 -2.94
C HIS A 99 -1.34 -20.63 -1.69
N SER A 100 -2.27 -19.68 -1.77
CA SER A 100 -2.61 -18.83 -0.63
C SER A 100 -3.51 -19.58 0.35
N VAL A 101 -3.04 -19.75 1.59
CA VAL A 101 -3.90 -20.22 2.68
C VAL A 101 -4.75 -19.07 3.19
N ARG A 102 -6.03 -19.07 2.86
CA ARG A 102 -6.98 -18.03 3.26
C ARG A 102 -7.76 -18.44 4.51
N LYS A 103 -7.82 -17.55 5.50
CA LYS A 103 -8.60 -17.82 6.73
C LYS A 103 -10.09 -17.58 6.55
N SER A 104 -10.48 -16.60 5.74
CA SER A 104 -11.87 -16.33 5.40
C SER A 104 -12.33 -17.28 4.29
N ARG A 105 -13.59 -17.67 4.34
CA ARG A 105 -14.29 -18.37 3.25
C ARG A 105 -15.28 -17.48 2.50
N ILE A 106 -15.38 -16.20 2.88
CA ILE A 106 -16.35 -15.25 2.33
C ILE A 106 -15.67 -14.24 1.43
N PHE A 107 -14.51 -13.71 1.88
CA PHE A 107 -13.78 -12.67 1.16
C PHE A 107 -12.33 -13.08 0.89
N ALA A 108 -11.79 -12.57 -0.22
CA ALA A 108 -10.39 -12.75 -0.60
C ALA A 108 -9.75 -11.44 -1.02
N TRP A 109 -8.46 -11.34 -0.79
CA TRP A 109 -7.63 -10.23 -1.26
C TRP A 109 -6.92 -10.66 -2.54
N VAL A 110 -6.99 -9.79 -3.56
CA VAL A 110 -6.44 -10.05 -4.89
C VAL A 110 -5.49 -8.91 -5.26
N PRO A 111 -4.18 -9.12 -5.24
CA PRO A 111 -3.23 -8.16 -5.75
C PRO A 111 -3.44 -7.97 -7.26
N ILE A 112 -3.61 -6.72 -7.71
CA ILE A 112 -3.79 -6.39 -9.12
C ILE A 112 -2.55 -5.72 -9.72
N MET A 113 -1.72 -5.14 -8.88
CA MET A 113 -0.49 -4.45 -9.25
C MET A 113 0.45 -4.33 -8.06
N GLN A 114 1.70 -4.00 -8.33
CA GLN A 114 2.69 -3.64 -7.32
C GLN A 114 3.48 -2.40 -7.72
N GLY A 115 4.18 -1.79 -6.75
CA GLY A 115 4.99 -0.59 -6.96
C GLY A 115 4.17 0.68 -7.02
N CYS A 116 4.84 1.83 -7.14
CA CYS A 116 4.18 3.14 -7.24
C CYS A 116 5.08 4.16 -7.94
N ASN A 117 4.53 4.89 -8.91
CA ASN A 117 5.23 5.91 -9.68
C ASN A 117 5.01 7.34 -9.15
N LYS A 118 4.34 7.53 -8.00
CA LYS A 118 3.99 8.87 -7.53
C LYS A 118 5.13 9.63 -6.88
N PHE A 119 6.10 8.96 -6.29
CA PHE A 119 7.24 9.59 -5.62
C PHE A 119 6.84 10.73 -4.68
N CYS A 120 5.76 10.55 -3.92
CA CYS A 120 5.41 11.49 -2.85
C CYS A 120 6.62 11.64 -1.93
N THR A 121 6.99 12.88 -1.59
CA THR A 121 8.28 13.18 -0.95
C THR A 121 8.49 12.54 0.42
N TYR A 122 7.42 12.15 1.09
CA TYR A 122 7.43 11.44 2.38
C TYR A 122 7.42 9.92 2.27
N CYS A 123 7.24 9.37 1.05
CA CYS A 123 6.90 7.96 0.88
C CYS A 123 8.10 7.11 0.44
N ILE A 124 8.33 6.02 1.16
CA ILE A 124 9.40 5.07 0.85
C ILE A 124 9.01 4.01 -0.20
N VAL A 125 7.71 3.89 -0.52
CA VAL A 125 7.17 2.81 -1.35
C VAL A 125 7.89 2.66 -2.70
N PRO A 126 8.13 3.70 -3.52
CA PRO A 126 8.82 3.55 -4.79
C PRO A 126 10.23 2.94 -4.67
N TYR A 127 10.88 3.16 -3.54
CA TYR A 127 12.25 2.71 -3.27
C TYR A 127 12.33 1.26 -2.77
N VAL A 128 11.24 0.74 -2.22
CA VAL A 128 11.19 -0.63 -1.66
C VAL A 128 10.28 -1.58 -2.44
N ARG A 129 9.33 -1.03 -3.25
CA ARG A 129 8.40 -1.79 -4.08
C ARG A 129 8.61 -1.59 -5.58
N GLY A 130 9.51 -0.68 -5.97
CA GLY A 130 9.81 -0.38 -7.38
C GLY A 130 8.72 0.41 -8.10
N ARG A 131 8.84 0.43 -9.42
CA ARG A 131 7.86 1.05 -10.32
C ARG A 131 6.57 0.27 -10.36
N GLU A 132 5.50 0.94 -10.80
CA GLU A 132 4.21 0.31 -11.04
C GLU A 132 4.35 -0.81 -12.07
N THR A 133 3.78 -1.96 -11.75
CA THR A 133 3.67 -3.11 -12.63
C THR A 133 2.32 -3.76 -12.39
N SER A 134 1.46 -3.73 -13.39
CA SER A 134 0.10 -4.28 -13.35
C SER A 134 0.09 -5.74 -13.79
N ARG A 135 -0.81 -6.52 -13.22
CA ARG A 135 -1.17 -7.86 -13.74
C ARG A 135 -2.16 -7.69 -14.88
N THR A 136 -2.16 -8.61 -15.84
CA THR A 136 -3.15 -8.58 -16.93
C THR A 136 -4.57 -8.80 -16.41
N ILE A 137 -5.57 -8.25 -17.10
CA ILE A 137 -6.99 -8.45 -16.77
C ILE A 137 -7.31 -9.95 -16.75
N ASP A 138 -6.84 -10.70 -17.74
CA ASP A 138 -7.09 -12.13 -17.86
C ASP A 138 -6.55 -12.93 -16.67
N ASP A 139 -5.35 -12.58 -16.19
CA ASP A 139 -4.76 -13.25 -15.05
C ASP A 139 -5.52 -12.96 -13.76
N ILE A 140 -5.94 -11.71 -13.55
CA ILE A 140 -6.75 -11.32 -12.40
C ILE A 140 -8.13 -12.00 -12.46
N CYS A 141 -8.78 -12.01 -13.64
CA CYS A 141 -10.10 -12.62 -13.81
C CYS A 141 -10.04 -14.12 -13.56
N ARG A 142 -9.02 -14.83 -14.06
CA ARG A 142 -8.84 -16.28 -13.80
C ARG A 142 -8.72 -16.58 -12.29
N GLU A 143 -7.97 -15.76 -11.54
CA GLU A 143 -7.90 -15.91 -10.08
C GLU A 143 -9.26 -15.67 -9.44
N ILE A 144 -9.97 -14.61 -9.83
CA ILE A 144 -11.29 -14.28 -9.26
C ILE A 144 -12.34 -15.32 -9.59
N GLU A 145 -12.35 -15.87 -10.80
CA GLU A 145 -13.22 -16.98 -11.20
C GLU A 145 -12.97 -18.24 -10.37
N LYS A 146 -11.70 -18.57 -10.12
CA LYS A 146 -11.34 -19.67 -9.22
C LYS A 146 -11.91 -19.43 -7.83
N LEU A 147 -11.73 -18.23 -7.28
CA LEU A 147 -12.29 -17.85 -5.99
C LEU A 147 -13.81 -17.94 -5.97
N ALA A 148 -14.48 -17.48 -7.02
CA ALA A 148 -15.93 -17.58 -7.15
C ALA A 148 -16.42 -19.05 -7.12
N ARG A 149 -15.74 -19.95 -7.85
CA ARG A 149 -16.00 -21.41 -7.82
C ARG A 149 -15.75 -22.02 -6.44
N GLU A 150 -14.75 -21.54 -5.69
CA GLU A 150 -14.48 -21.94 -4.31
C GLU A 150 -15.49 -21.36 -3.30
N GLY A 151 -16.46 -20.55 -3.75
CA GLY A 151 -17.55 -20.02 -2.94
C GLY A 151 -17.33 -18.63 -2.35
N TYR A 152 -16.21 -17.95 -2.64
CA TYR A 152 -15.98 -16.58 -2.19
C TYR A 152 -17.02 -15.62 -2.79
N LYS A 153 -17.46 -14.62 -2.00
CA LYS A 153 -18.52 -13.67 -2.40
C LYS A 153 -18.03 -12.24 -2.50
N GLU A 154 -16.91 -11.95 -1.87
CA GLU A 154 -16.33 -10.60 -1.84
C GLU A 154 -14.84 -10.68 -2.18
N ILE A 155 -14.37 -9.77 -3.02
CA ILE A 155 -12.95 -9.58 -3.30
C ILE A 155 -12.54 -8.15 -2.94
N THR A 156 -11.29 -8.01 -2.50
CA THR A 156 -10.66 -6.70 -2.29
C THR A 156 -9.44 -6.60 -3.20
N LEU A 157 -9.48 -5.67 -4.16
CA LEU A 157 -8.38 -5.41 -5.07
C LEU A 157 -7.29 -4.63 -4.35
N LEU A 158 -6.05 -5.12 -4.43
CA LEU A 158 -4.91 -4.56 -3.73
C LEU A 158 -3.85 -4.05 -4.70
N GLY A 159 -3.27 -2.89 -4.35
CA GLY A 159 -2.11 -2.28 -4.98
C GLY A 159 -1.56 -1.18 -4.08
N GLN A 160 -0.51 -0.51 -4.46
CA GLN A 160 -0.02 0.69 -3.77
C GLN A 160 -0.73 1.97 -4.25
N ASN A 161 -1.33 1.90 -5.45
CA ASN A 161 -2.18 2.93 -6.04
C ASN A 161 -3.08 2.26 -7.09
N VAL A 162 -4.21 1.68 -6.66
CA VAL A 162 -5.04 0.85 -7.53
C VAL A 162 -5.63 1.60 -8.71
N ASN A 163 -5.83 2.91 -8.59
CA ASN A 163 -6.40 3.70 -9.68
C ASN A 163 -5.38 4.13 -10.75
N SER A 164 -4.10 3.74 -10.63
CA SER A 164 -3.14 3.74 -11.73
C SER A 164 -2.99 2.38 -12.42
N TYR A 165 -3.83 1.40 -12.07
CA TYR A 165 -3.82 0.09 -12.72
C TYR A 165 -3.92 0.21 -14.24
N GLY A 166 -3.08 -0.52 -14.95
CA GLY A 166 -3.06 -0.60 -16.41
C GLY A 166 -2.31 0.53 -17.12
N LEU A 167 -1.97 1.64 -16.43
CA LEU A 167 -1.26 2.76 -17.08
C LEU A 167 0.13 2.37 -17.62
N ASP A 168 0.73 1.32 -17.08
CA ASP A 168 2.02 0.77 -17.50
C ASP A 168 1.92 -0.09 -18.77
N PHE A 169 0.74 -0.47 -19.22
CA PHE A 169 0.54 -1.19 -20.48
C PHE A 169 0.57 -0.28 -21.72
N HIS A 170 0.26 1.00 -21.57
CA HIS A 170 0.22 1.99 -22.66
C HIS A 170 -0.72 1.64 -23.82
N ASP A 171 -1.77 0.85 -23.57
CA ASP A 171 -2.75 0.36 -24.55
C ASP A 171 -4.18 0.85 -24.28
N GLY A 172 -4.36 1.74 -23.31
CA GLY A 172 -5.66 2.25 -22.88
C GLY A 172 -6.35 1.43 -21.80
N THR A 173 -5.75 0.33 -21.37
CA THR A 173 -6.24 -0.44 -20.21
C THR A 173 -6.15 0.42 -18.95
N ASP A 174 -7.22 0.40 -18.16
CA ASP A 174 -7.32 1.15 -16.91
C ASP A 174 -8.10 0.37 -15.82
N PHE A 175 -8.22 0.98 -14.65
CA PHE A 175 -8.98 0.39 -13.53
C PHE A 175 -10.48 0.20 -13.87
N GLY A 176 -11.07 1.10 -14.68
CA GLY A 176 -12.45 0.97 -15.15
C GLY A 176 -12.64 -0.27 -16.02
N SER A 177 -11.72 -0.52 -16.93
CA SER A 177 -11.69 -1.73 -17.78
C SER A 177 -11.61 -3.00 -16.94
N LEU A 178 -10.82 -3.01 -15.88
CA LEU A 178 -10.73 -4.14 -14.94
C LEU A 178 -12.05 -4.34 -14.20
N ILE A 179 -12.67 -3.29 -13.68
CA ILE A 179 -13.99 -3.39 -13.01
C ILE A 179 -15.03 -3.98 -13.97
N HIS A 180 -15.08 -3.51 -15.21
CA HIS A 180 -16.01 -4.02 -16.23
C HIS A 180 -15.79 -5.53 -16.52
N ALA A 181 -14.53 -5.97 -16.54
CA ALA A 181 -14.23 -7.40 -16.71
C ALA A 181 -14.69 -8.23 -15.50
N ILE A 182 -14.45 -7.74 -14.28
CA ILE A 182 -14.87 -8.43 -13.04
C ILE A 182 -16.39 -8.48 -12.90
N ASP A 183 -17.12 -7.51 -13.40
CA ASP A 183 -18.59 -7.50 -13.35
C ASP A 183 -19.20 -8.69 -14.10
N LYS A 184 -18.51 -9.24 -15.09
CA LYS A 184 -18.94 -10.41 -15.86
C LYS A 184 -18.76 -11.74 -15.12
N ILE A 185 -18.00 -11.76 -14.03
CA ILE A 185 -17.70 -13.00 -13.30
C ILE A 185 -18.86 -13.34 -12.36
N ASP A 186 -19.52 -14.47 -12.60
CA ASP A 186 -20.58 -14.95 -11.73
C ASP A 186 -20.04 -15.40 -10.36
N GLY A 187 -20.91 -15.33 -9.34
CA GLY A 187 -20.59 -15.79 -7.98
C GLY A 187 -20.01 -14.72 -7.07
N ILE A 188 -19.25 -13.74 -7.58
CA ILE A 188 -18.79 -12.58 -6.81
C ILE A 188 -19.93 -11.55 -6.70
N LYS A 189 -20.16 -11.09 -5.49
CA LYS A 189 -21.25 -10.14 -5.15
C LYS A 189 -20.73 -8.75 -4.78
N ARG A 190 -19.48 -8.64 -4.29
CA ARG A 190 -18.89 -7.35 -3.88
C ARG A 190 -17.44 -7.25 -4.31
N VAL A 191 -17.09 -6.08 -4.80
CA VAL A 191 -15.73 -5.67 -5.16
C VAL A 191 -15.36 -4.46 -4.32
N ARG A 192 -14.32 -4.61 -3.50
CA ARG A 192 -13.66 -3.52 -2.78
C ARG A 192 -12.30 -3.24 -3.40
N TYR A 193 -11.78 -2.08 -3.15
CA TYR A 193 -10.41 -1.71 -3.50
C TYR A 193 -9.79 -0.86 -2.39
N MET A 194 -8.47 -0.87 -2.32
CA MET A 194 -7.71 -0.14 -1.29
C MET A 194 -6.67 0.73 -1.98
N THR A 195 -6.31 1.87 -1.32
CA THR A 195 -5.22 2.74 -1.74
C THR A 195 -5.41 3.42 -3.09
N SER A 196 -6.13 4.54 -3.10
CA SER A 196 -6.31 5.41 -4.26
C SER A 196 -5.42 6.66 -4.16
N HIS A 197 -5.17 7.30 -5.30
CA HIS A 197 -4.48 8.58 -5.35
C HIS A 197 -5.32 9.59 -6.16
N PRO A 198 -5.66 10.79 -5.61
CA PRO A 198 -6.54 11.75 -6.27
C PRO A 198 -6.09 12.15 -7.68
N LYS A 199 -4.77 12.22 -7.92
CA LYS A 199 -4.21 12.54 -9.24
C LYS A 199 -4.67 11.60 -10.35
N ASP A 200 -4.80 10.30 -10.04
CA ASP A 200 -5.11 9.27 -11.04
C ASP A 200 -6.59 8.89 -11.09
N MET A 201 -7.40 9.49 -10.22
CA MET A 201 -8.84 9.31 -10.26
C MET A 201 -9.45 10.15 -11.37
N THR A 202 -9.86 9.50 -12.45
CA THR A 202 -10.54 10.15 -13.59
C THR A 202 -12.06 10.10 -13.43
N PHE A 203 -12.77 10.99 -14.11
CA PHE A 203 -14.24 10.93 -14.15
C PHE A 203 -14.74 9.64 -14.78
N GLY A 204 -14.10 9.18 -15.87
CA GLY A 204 -14.46 7.90 -16.52
C GLY A 204 -14.32 6.70 -15.57
N MET A 205 -13.28 6.70 -14.71
CA MET A 205 -13.14 5.68 -13.68
C MET A 205 -14.29 5.73 -12.65
N VAL A 206 -14.70 6.94 -12.23
CA VAL A 206 -15.85 7.13 -11.34
C VAL A 206 -17.13 6.62 -12.00
N ASP A 207 -17.32 6.91 -13.28
CA ASP A 207 -18.48 6.41 -14.05
C ASP A 207 -18.51 4.89 -14.13
N ALA A 208 -17.36 4.25 -14.39
CA ALA A 208 -17.23 2.79 -14.42
C ALA A 208 -17.57 2.17 -13.05
N MET A 209 -17.06 2.76 -11.96
CA MET A 209 -17.39 2.31 -10.61
C MET A 209 -18.86 2.51 -10.25
N ALA A 210 -19.45 3.63 -10.67
CA ALA A 210 -20.86 3.95 -10.43
C ALA A 210 -21.80 2.99 -11.17
N ALA A 211 -21.42 2.59 -12.39
CA ALA A 211 -22.18 1.65 -13.22
C ALA A 211 -22.09 0.21 -12.73
N SER A 212 -21.03 -0.15 -12.01
CA SER A 212 -20.85 -1.52 -11.51
C SER A 212 -21.86 -1.88 -10.41
N PRO A 213 -22.60 -2.98 -10.55
CA PRO A 213 -23.47 -3.47 -9.49
C PRO A 213 -22.72 -4.13 -8.33
N LYS A 214 -21.43 -4.41 -8.50
CA LYS A 214 -20.60 -5.13 -7.52
C LYS A 214 -19.69 -4.21 -6.71
N VAL A 215 -19.27 -3.05 -7.26
CA VAL A 215 -18.40 -2.12 -6.54
C VAL A 215 -19.15 -1.54 -5.35
N VAL A 216 -18.54 -1.67 -4.16
CA VAL A 216 -19.12 -1.17 -2.91
C VAL A 216 -19.14 0.37 -2.89
N ARG A 217 -20.16 0.93 -2.25
CA ARG A 217 -20.30 2.39 -2.06
C ARG A 217 -19.40 2.89 -0.91
N HIS A 218 -18.11 2.63 -1.06
CA HIS A 218 -17.07 3.08 -0.16
C HIS A 218 -15.81 3.40 -0.95
N MET A 219 -15.24 4.57 -0.72
CA MET A 219 -14.00 5.05 -1.34
C MET A 219 -13.04 5.56 -0.27
N HIS A 220 -11.81 5.05 -0.29
CA HIS A 220 -10.72 5.64 0.48
C HIS A 220 -9.88 6.51 -0.46
N LEU A 221 -9.93 7.84 -0.27
CA LEU A 221 -9.28 8.83 -1.14
C LEU A 221 -8.39 9.77 -0.31
N PRO A 222 -7.12 9.42 -0.09
CA PRO A 222 -6.18 10.16 0.75
C PRO A 222 -5.86 11.56 0.20
N VAL A 223 -6.40 12.61 0.80
CA VAL A 223 -6.08 13.99 0.42
C VAL A 223 -4.72 14.43 0.96
N GLN A 224 -4.33 13.94 2.11
CA GLN A 224 -3.08 14.17 2.85
C GLN A 224 -2.99 15.55 3.52
N HIS A 225 -3.40 16.64 2.87
CA HIS A 225 -3.36 18.01 3.42
C HIS A 225 -4.35 18.94 2.71
N GLY A 226 -4.77 20.03 3.37
CA GLY A 226 -5.70 21.01 2.82
C GLY A 226 -5.05 22.17 2.07
N ALA A 227 -3.77 22.44 2.27
CA ALA A 227 -3.05 23.54 1.64
C ALA A 227 -2.33 23.10 0.36
N ASN A 228 -2.54 23.83 -0.74
CA ASN A 228 -1.91 23.56 -2.03
C ASN A 228 -0.38 23.60 -1.97
N GLU A 229 0.20 24.49 -1.17
CA GLU A 229 1.66 24.59 -1.00
C GLU A 229 2.23 23.29 -0.38
N ILE A 230 1.57 22.74 0.64
CA ILE A 230 1.99 21.46 1.24
C ILE A 230 1.80 20.30 0.26
N LEU A 231 0.68 20.25 -0.48
CA LEU A 231 0.48 19.24 -1.52
C LEU A 231 1.59 19.30 -2.58
N ARG A 232 2.02 20.49 -2.98
CA ARG A 232 3.14 20.69 -3.91
C ARG A 232 4.45 20.18 -3.31
N ARG A 233 4.77 20.51 -2.05
CA ARG A 233 5.96 20.00 -1.33
C ARG A 233 5.91 18.50 -1.15
N MET A 234 4.74 17.93 -0.94
CA MET A 234 4.50 16.48 -0.87
C MET A 234 4.61 15.79 -2.24
N ASN A 235 4.73 16.54 -3.36
CA ASN A 235 4.70 16.03 -4.74
C ASN A 235 3.41 15.26 -5.05
N ARG A 236 2.26 15.81 -4.62
CA ARG A 236 0.96 15.13 -4.84
C ARG A 236 0.43 15.27 -6.26
N GLY A 237 0.81 16.33 -6.99
CA GLY A 237 0.48 16.55 -8.40
C GLY A 237 -1.01 16.80 -8.67
N TYR A 238 -1.74 17.34 -7.70
CA TYR A 238 -3.10 17.87 -7.80
C TYR A 238 -3.27 19.04 -6.83
N THR A 239 -4.34 19.83 -6.99
CA THR A 239 -4.73 20.93 -6.11
C THR A 239 -5.99 20.57 -5.32
N ILE A 240 -6.26 21.37 -4.27
CA ILE A 240 -7.47 21.19 -3.45
C ILE A 240 -8.74 21.44 -4.27
N GLU A 241 -8.71 22.39 -5.19
CA GLU A 241 -9.85 22.70 -6.09
C GLU A 241 -10.18 21.46 -6.94
N ARG A 242 -9.16 20.83 -7.53
CA ARG A 242 -9.35 19.58 -8.29
C ARG A 242 -9.84 18.43 -7.41
N PHE A 243 -9.34 18.34 -6.18
CA PHE A 243 -9.84 17.34 -5.23
C PHE A 243 -11.32 17.55 -4.89
N LYS A 244 -11.72 18.80 -4.62
CA LYS A 244 -13.12 19.18 -4.34
C LYS A 244 -14.04 18.84 -5.52
N GLU A 245 -13.63 19.21 -6.73
CA GLU A 245 -14.35 18.87 -7.97
C GLU A 245 -14.56 17.36 -8.12
N LEU A 246 -13.48 16.59 -7.95
CA LEU A 246 -13.53 15.13 -8.01
C LEU A 246 -14.49 14.54 -6.96
N LEU A 247 -14.39 14.98 -5.71
CA LEU A 247 -15.24 14.44 -4.65
C LEU A 247 -16.72 14.81 -4.85
N LYS A 248 -16.99 16.01 -5.36
CA LYS A 248 -18.35 16.40 -5.75
C LYS A 248 -18.88 15.46 -6.83
N TYR A 249 -18.11 15.21 -7.90
CA TYR A 249 -18.50 14.29 -8.96
C TYR A 249 -18.73 12.86 -8.45
N VAL A 250 -17.86 12.36 -7.59
CA VAL A 250 -18.03 11.04 -6.96
C VAL A 250 -19.38 10.95 -6.23
N ARG A 251 -19.75 11.96 -5.43
CA ARG A 251 -21.01 11.97 -4.70
C ARG A 251 -22.25 12.12 -5.60
N GLU A 252 -22.11 12.83 -6.69
CA GLU A 252 -23.18 12.95 -7.71
C GLU A 252 -23.43 11.60 -8.41
N LYS A 253 -22.37 10.90 -8.81
CA LYS A 253 -22.47 9.63 -9.53
C LYS A 253 -22.76 8.44 -8.63
N MET A 254 -22.35 8.51 -7.38
CA MET A 254 -22.51 7.43 -6.38
C MET A 254 -23.22 7.97 -5.12
N PRO A 255 -24.52 8.29 -5.19
CA PRO A 255 -25.24 8.81 -4.02
C PRO A 255 -25.12 7.88 -2.81
N GLY A 256 -24.88 8.45 -1.63
CA GLY A 256 -24.71 7.71 -0.39
C GLY A 256 -23.35 7.00 -0.24
N ILE A 257 -22.38 7.28 -1.11
CA ILE A 257 -21.03 6.72 -0.97
C ILE A 257 -20.37 7.22 0.32
N THR A 258 -19.79 6.30 1.07
CA THR A 258 -18.91 6.59 2.20
C THR A 258 -17.53 6.97 1.68
N VAL A 259 -17.01 8.13 2.08
CA VAL A 259 -15.67 8.59 1.70
C VAL A 259 -14.78 8.74 2.92
N THR A 260 -13.67 8.02 2.92
CA THR A 260 -12.64 8.13 3.96
C THR A 260 -11.35 8.70 3.38
N THR A 261 -10.53 9.33 4.22
CA THR A 261 -9.29 9.98 3.80
C THR A 261 -8.16 9.77 4.78
N ASP A 262 -6.93 10.10 4.35
CA ASP A 262 -5.76 10.23 5.21
C ASP A 262 -5.32 11.69 5.26
N LEU A 263 -4.80 12.10 6.42
CA LEU A 263 -4.21 13.41 6.67
C LEU A 263 -2.86 13.27 7.36
N ILE A 264 -1.93 14.12 6.97
CA ILE A 264 -0.61 14.24 7.60
C ILE A 264 -0.47 15.66 8.11
N THR A 265 -0.33 15.82 9.42
CA THR A 265 -0.01 17.09 10.09
C THR A 265 1.47 17.16 10.45
N GLY A 266 2.02 18.37 10.57
CA GLY A 266 3.43 18.58 10.89
C GLY A 266 4.38 18.29 9.74
N PHE A 267 3.91 18.34 8.48
CA PHE A 267 4.78 18.19 7.32
C PHE A 267 5.79 19.36 7.25
N PRO A 268 7.05 19.13 6.83
CA PRO A 268 8.07 20.17 6.79
C PRO A 268 7.62 21.45 6.09
N GLY A 269 7.65 22.57 6.83
CA GLY A 269 7.23 23.88 6.37
C GLY A 269 5.72 24.16 6.45
N GLU A 270 4.94 23.33 7.12
CA GLU A 270 3.54 23.60 7.44
C GLU A 270 3.43 24.74 8.44
N THR A 271 2.73 25.82 8.09
CA THR A 271 2.39 26.94 8.97
C THR A 271 1.04 26.73 9.65
N GLU A 272 0.69 27.60 10.58
CA GLU A 272 -0.63 27.58 11.23
C GLU A 272 -1.74 27.83 10.22
N ASP A 273 -1.60 28.84 9.36
CA ASP A 273 -2.59 29.14 8.31
C ASP A 273 -2.84 27.93 7.40
N MET A 274 -1.79 27.21 7.01
CA MET A 274 -1.92 25.99 6.19
C MET A 274 -2.61 24.85 6.95
N HIS A 275 -2.43 24.77 8.27
CA HIS A 275 -3.18 23.82 9.09
C HIS A 275 -4.66 24.20 9.13
N GLU A 276 -5.00 25.49 9.33
CA GLU A 276 -6.38 25.97 9.27
C GLU A 276 -7.06 25.72 7.91
N GLU A 277 -6.32 25.82 6.80
CA GLU A 277 -6.83 25.39 5.47
C GLU A 277 -7.25 23.91 5.49
N THR A 278 -6.50 23.04 6.20
CA THR A 278 -6.84 21.61 6.34
C THR A 278 -8.11 21.43 7.17
N LEU A 279 -8.26 22.14 8.28
CA LEU A 279 -9.47 22.10 9.11
C LEU A 279 -10.70 22.60 8.34
N THR A 280 -10.53 23.66 7.54
CA THR A 280 -11.57 24.20 6.67
C THR A 280 -11.99 23.16 5.62
N LEU A 281 -11.03 22.49 4.97
CA LEU A 281 -11.31 21.43 4.02
C LEU A 281 -12.12 20.28 4.66
N LEU A 282 -11.78 19.87 5.88
CA LEU A 282 -12.51 18.82 6.60
C LEU A 282 -13.97 19.19 6.85
N LYS A 283 -14.22 20.44 7.27
CA LYS A 283 -15.56 20.96 7.51
C LYS A 283 -16.40 21.01 6.23
N GLU A 284 -15.79 21.43 5.10
CA GLU A 284 -16.45 21.51 3.80
C GLU A 284 -16.71 20.13 3.18
N MET A 285 -15.70 19.25 3.20
CA MET A 285 -15.77 17.98 2.49
C MET A 285 -16.58 16.91 3.23
N LYS A 286 -16.79 17.03 4.54
CA LYS A 286 -17.61 16.11 5.34
C LYS A 286 -17.26 14.65 5.05
N PHE A 287 -16.01 14.28 5.29
CA PHE A 287 -15.59 12.88 5.22
C PHE A 287 -16.28 12.05 6.30
N ASP A 288 -16.61 10.81 5.98
CA ASP A 288 -17.21 9.88 6.96
C ASP A 288 -16.19 9.45 8.02
N SER A 289 -14.91 9.39 7.65
CA SER A 289 -13.81 9.13 8.58
C SER A 289 -12.49 9.64 7.99
N ALA A 290 -11.57 10.03 8.87
CA ALA A 290 -10.21 10.39 8.51
C ALA A 290 -9.21 9.65 9.39
N TYR A 291 -8.14 9.13 8.79
CA TYR A 291 -6.97 8.67 9.52
C TYR A 291 -5.96 9.81 9.56
N THR A 292 -5.65 10.29 10.75
CA THR A 292 -4.75 11.41 10.98
C THR A 292 -3.40 10.92 11.48
N PHE A 293 -2.33 11.46 10.93
CA PHE A 293 -0.96 11.08 11.24
C PHE A 293 -0.09 12.31 11.46
N ILE A 294 0.80 12.25 12.45
CA ILE A 294 1.95 13.15 12.49
C ILE A 294 2.95 12.69 11.42
N TYR A 295 3.50 13.64 10.67
CA TYR A 295 4.59 13.36 9.75
C TYR A 295 5.75 12.68 10.49
N SER A 296 6.20 11.56 9.98
CA SER A 296 7.34 10.80 10.50
C SER A 296 8.43 10.72 9.44
N PRO A 297 9.62 11.34 9.66
CA PRO A 297 10.71 11.29 8.69
C PRO A 297 11.13 9.86 8.38
N ARG A 298 11.22 9.52 7.09
CA ARG A 298 11.69 8.21 6.63
C ARG A 298 13.06 8.37 5.99
N ARG A 299 14.03 7.61 6.46
CA ARG A 299 15.37 7.62 5.91
C ARG A 299 15.32 7.36 4.39
N GLY A 300 16.04 8.16 3.63
CA GLY A 300 16.11 8.03 2.16
C GLY A 300 15.01 8.79 1.40
N THR A 301 13.96 9.29 2.07
CA THR A 301 12.94 10.11 1.43
C THR A 301 13.35 11.57 1.29
N PRO A 302 12.89 12.31 0.25
CA PRO A 302 13.17 13.74 0.10
C PRO A 302 12.70 14.57 1.30
N ALA A 303 11.52 14.32 1.84
CA ALA A 303 10.95 15.07 2.95
C ALA A 303 11.78 14.96 4.24
N ALA A 304 12.47 13.84 4.47
CA ALA A 304 13.37 13.69 5.61
C ALA A 304 14.60 14.60 5.57
N ARG A 305 14.90 15.19 4.40
CA ARG A 305 16.04 16.12 4.19
C ARG A 305 15.62 17.59 4.18
N MET A 306 14.32 17.87 4.26
CA MET A 306 13.81 19.24 4.31
C MET A 306 14.18 19.89 5.65
N THR A 307 14.58 21.17 5.60
CA THR A 307 15.12 21.90 6.78
C THR A 307 14.03 22.40 7.72
N ASN A 308 12.86 22.74 7.21
CA ASN A 308 11.78 23.37 7.98
C ASN A 308 10.90 22.32 8.68
N GLN A 309 11.50 21.45 9.50
CA GLN A 309 10.76 20.47 10.30
C GLN A 309 9.90 21.18 11.36
N VAL A 310 8.67 20.72 11.53
CA VAL A 310 7.75 21.23 12.56
C VAL A 310 8.09 20.56 13.88
N SER A 311 8.06 21.30 14.99
CA SER A 311 8.37 20.74 16.31
C SER A 311 7.33 19.72 16.77
N ASP A 312 7.76 18.73 17.55
CA ASP A 312 6.86 17.66 18.04
C ASP A 312 5.69 18.23 18.85
N ALA A 313 5.91 19.29 19.64
CA ALA A 313 4.85 19.94 20.41
C ALA A 313 3.74 20.50 19.51
N VAL A 314 4.12 21.18 18.42
CA VAL A 314 3.18 21.72 17.42
C VAL A 314 2.48 20.57 16.67
N CYS A 315 3.22 19.52 16.29
CA CYS A 315 2.63 18.36 15.63
C CYS A 315 1.55 17.67 16.48
N HIS A 316 1.81 17.53 17.79
CA HIS A 316 0.84 16.91 18.71
C HIS A 316 -0.37 17.84 18.96
N SER A 317 -0.16 19.15 19.08
CA SER A 317 -1.27 20.11 19.19
C SER A 317 -2.18 20.08 17.98
N ARG A 318 -1.61 20.02 16.77
CA ARG A 318 -2.38 19.98 15.52
C ARG A 318 -3.09 18.65 15.27
N LEU A 319 -2.61 17.56 15.89
CA LEU A 319 -3.25 16.25 15.77
C LEU A 319 -4.52 16.13 16.62
N GLN A 320 -4.62 16.87 17.73
CA GLN A 320 -5.77 16.90 18.64
C GLN A 320 -6.95 17.68 18.06
#